data_c6621499376fa5c91fd032d97c7297c5
#
_entry.id   c6621499376fa5c91fd032d97c7297c5
#
_cell.length_a   1.000
_cell.length_b   1.000
_cell.length_c   1.000
_cell.angle_alpha   90.00
_cell.angle_beta   90.00
_cell.angle_gamma   90.00
#
_symmetry.space_group_name_H-M   'P 1'
#
loop_
_entity.id
_entity.type
_entity.pdbx_description
1 polymer ?
#
loop_
_entity_poly.entity_id
_entity_poly.type
_entity_poly.pdbx_seq_one_letter_code
_entity_poly.pdbx_strand_id
1 'polypeptide(L)'
;MESKVTREEAFELLKKYNKETFHIQHALTVEGVMRWYANGLGYGDEAEYWAITGLLHDIDFELYPEEHCKKAPELLREGHVGEDMIHSVCSHGFGICSDVEPVHEMEKVLFA
;
A
#
# COMPACT_ATOMS: atom_id res chain seq x y z
N MET A 1 -13.03 -2.52 -7.49
CA MET A 1 -11.68 -2.97 -7.12
C MET A 1 -11.80 -3.97 -5.98
N GLU A 2 -11.22 -5.13 -6.15
CA GLU A 2 -11.23 -6.17 -5.15
C GLU A 2 -9.81 -6.54 -4.76
N SER A 3 -9.58 -6.68 -3.46
CA SER A 3 -8.31 -7.17 -2.95
C SER A 3 -8.22 -8.69 -3.18
N LYS A 4 -7.08 -9.15 -3.66
CA LYS A 4 -6.82 -10.57 -3.84
C LYS A 4 -6.25 -11.21 -2.58
N VAL A 5 -5.99 -10.41 -1.56
CA VAL A 5 -5.54 -10.87 -0.25
C VAL A 5 -6.44 -10.29 0.82
N THR A 6 -6.56 -11.00 1.94
CA THR A 6 -7.29 -10.49 3.09
C THR A 6 -6.38 -9.51 3.86
N ARG A 7 -7.00 -8.74 4.77
CA ARG A 7 -6.25 -7.83 5.64
C ARG A 7 -5.24 -8.62 6.49
N GLU A 8 -5.61 -9.79 6.98
CA GLU A 8 -4.73 -10.63 7.78
C GLU A 8 -3.54 -11.13 6.97
N GLU A 9 -3.78 -11.55 5.74
CA GLU A 9 -2.70 -11.99 4.84
C GLU A 9 -1.77 -10.83 4.53
N ALA A 10 -2.31 -9.64 4.28
CA ALA A 10 -1.52 -8.44 4.01
C ALA A 10 -0.64 -8.07 5.21
N PHE A 11 -1.21 -8.14 6.43
CA PHE A 11 -0.46 -7.82 7.64
C PHE A 11 0.67 -8.82 7.88
N GLU A 12 0.43 -10.11 7.63
CA GLU A 12 1.50 -11.11 7.74
C GLU A 12 2.62 -10.84 6.73
N LEU A 13 2.25 -10.46 5.50
CA LEU A 13 3.22 -10.09 4.48
C LEU A 13 4.04 -8.87 4.91
N LEU A 14 3.38 -7.85 5.44
CA LEU A 14 4.05 -6.66 5.96
C LEU A 14 5.06 -7.03 7.03
N LYS A 15 4.66 -7.86 8.00
CA LYS A 15 5.53 -8.26 9.11
C LYS A 15 6.71 -9.11 8.65
N LYS A 16 6.59 -9.79 7.52
CA LYS A 16 7.71 -10.57 6.98
C LYS A 16 8.89 -9.67 6.61
N TYR A 17 8.61 -8.47 6.13
CA TYR A 17 9.63 -7.54 5.65
C TYR A 17 9.83 -6.31 6.55
N ASN A 18 9.03 -6.18 7.61
CA ASN A 18 9.09 -5.03 8.51
C ASN A 18 9.00 -5.52 9.95
N LYS A 19 10.08 -5.36 10.71
CA LYS A 19 10.17 -5.79 12.10
C LYS A 19 10.16 -4.62 13.08
N GLU A 20 10.50 -3.41 12.60
CA GLU A 20 10.58 -2.24 13.45
C GLU A 20 9.19 -1.72 13.80
N THR A 21 8.94 -1.49 15.09
CA THR A 21 7.64 -0.99 15.56
C THR A 21 7.26 0.30 14.85
N PHE A 22 8.22 1.18 14.61
CA PHE A 22 7.98 2.45 13.92
C PHE A 22 7.36 2.25 12.53
N HIS A 23 7.91 1.34 11.74
CA HIS A 23 7.40 1.08 10.39
C HIS A 23 6.02 0.43 10.43
N ILE A 24 5.80 -0.48 11.38
CA ILE A 24 4.51 -1.13 11.52
C ILE A 24 3.44 -0.12 11.96
N GLN A 25 3.77 0.77 12.91
CA GLN A 25 2.84 1.80 13.36
C GLN A 25 2.49 2.78 12.23
N HIS A 26 3.50 3.15 11.42
CA HIS A 26 3.26 4.00 10.26
C HIS A 26 2.30 3.33 9.27
N ALA A 27 2.52 2.06 8.98
CA ALA A 27 1.65 1.30 8.08
C ALA A 27 0.22 1.24 8.61
N LEU A 28 0.05 0.98 9.91
CA LEU A 28 -1.28 0.93 10.53
C LEU A 28 -1.97 2.30 10.50
N THR A 29 -1.21 3.37 10.67
CA THR A 29 -1.74 4.73 10.59
C THR A 29 -2.26 5.02 9.20
N VAL A 30 -1.48 4.71 8.17
CA VAL A 30 -1.89 4.95 6.78
C VAL A 30 -3.07 4.07 6.40
N GLU A 31 -3.11 2.84 6.91
CA GLU A 31 -4.26 1.97 6.74
C GLU A 31 -5.54 2.65 7.23
N GLY A 32 -5.51 3.19 8.44
CA GLY A 32 -6.65 3.88 9.02
C GLY A 32 -7.04 5.15 8.28
N VAL A 33 -6.04 5.93 7.87
CA VAL A 33 -6.26 7.17 7.12
C VAL A 33 -6.92 6.87 5.76
N MET A 34 -6.44 5.85 5.06
CA MET A 34 -7.00 5.49 3.76
C MET A 34 -8.44 4.99 3.90
N ARG A 35 -8.72 4.21 4.94
CA ARG A 35 -10.10 3.75 5.21
C ARG A 35 -11.02 4.95 5.48
N TRP A 36 -10.54 5.90 6.24
CA TRP A 36 -11.30 7.11 6.57
C TRP A 36 -11.64 7.91 5.30
N TYR A 37 -10.63 8.13 4.44
CA TYR A 37 -10.86 8.86 3.19
C TYR A 37 -11.82 8.12 2.26
N ALA A 38 -11.71 6.79 2.18
CA ALA A 38 -12.62 6.00 1.34
C ALA A 38 -14.06 6.23 1.75
N ASN A 39 -14.34 6.18 3.05
CA ASN A 39 -15.69 6.40 3.56
C ASN A 39 -16.15 7.84 3.33
N GLY A 40 -15.27 8.81 3.53
CA GLY A 40 -15.61 10.22 3.40
C GLY A 40 -15.83 10.67 1.96
N LEU A 41 -15.18 10.01 0.99
CA LEU A 41 -15.28 10.36 -0.41
C LEU A 41 -16.33 9.56 -1.17
N GLY A 42 -17.08 8.68 -0.48
CA GLY A 42 -18.14 7.90 -1.10
C GLY A 42 -17.70 6.55 -1.65
N TYR A 43 -16.52 6.09 -1.26
CA TYR A 43 -15.98 4.79 -1.68
C TYR A 43 -16.05 3.75 -0.56
N GLY A 44 -17.10 3.80 0.28
CA GLY A 44 -17.23 2.89 1.41
C GLY A 44 -17.15 1.41 1.05
N ASP A 45 -17.64 1.04 -0.14
CA ASP A 45 -17.56 -0.34 -0.63
C ASP A 45 -16.14 -0.78 -0.92
N GLU A 46 -15.21 0.16 -1.08
CA GLU A 46 -13.80 -0.11 -1.36
C GLU A 46 -12.90 0.21 -0.16
N ALA A 47 -13.48 0.52 1.01
CA ALA A 47 -12.69 0.98 2.16
C ALA A 47 -11.61 -0.02 2.57
N GLU A 48 -11.89 -1.32 2.53
CA GLU A 48 -10.90 -2.34 2.85
C GLU A 48 -9.78 -2.40 1.81
N TYR A 49 -10.11 -2.24 0.53
CA TYR A 49 -9.10 -2.18 -0.52
C TYR A 49 -8.17 -1.00 -0.30
N TRP A 50 -8.74 0.18 -0.03
CA TRP A 50 -7.95 1.39 0.26
C TRP A 50 -7.06 1.18 1.47
N ALA A 51 -7.62 0.58 2.53
CA ALA A 51 -6.90 0.34 3.78
C ALA A 51 -5.71 -0.61 3.58
N ILE A 52 -5.92 -1.72 2.86
CA ILE A 52 -4.86 -2.70 2.60
C ILE A 52 -3.76 -2.07 1.74
N THR A 53 -4.12 -1.27 0.75
CA THR A 53 -3.15 -0.55 -0.07
C THR A 53 -2.28 0.35 0.80
N GLY A 54 -2.90 1.10 1.71
CA GLY A 54 -2.18 1.95 2.64
C GLY A 54 -1.27 1.17 3.58
N LEU A 55 -1.74 0.01 4.05
CA LEU A 55 -0.94 -0.86 4.92
C LEU A 55 0.34 -1.32 4.23
N LEU A 56 0.28 -1.58 2.94
CA LEU A 56 1.40 -2.14 2.17
C LEU A 56 2.25 -1.11 1.44
N HIS A 57 1.92 0.18 1.52
CA HIS A 57 2.54 1.19 0.64
C HIS A 57 4.06 1.34 0.83
N ASP A 58 4.58 1.08 2.02
CA ASP A 58 6.02 1.18 2.31
C ASP A 58 6.64 -0.18 2.65
N ILE A 59 6.09 -1.27 2.11
CA ILE A 59 6.52 -2.63 2.48
C ILE A 59 8.02 -2.85 2.27
N ASP A 60 8.61 -2.19 1.28
CA ASP A 60 10.02 -2.37 0.92
C ASP A 60 10.97 -1.40 1.61
N PHE A 61 10.47 -0.48 2.43
CA PHE A 61 11.31 0.60 2.95
C PHE A 61 12.33 0.14 3.99
N GLU A 62 11.94 -0.75 4.90
CA GLU A 62 12.82 -1.16 6.00
C GLU A 62 14.05 -1.93 5.53
N LEU A 63 13.83 -2.94 4.67
CA LEU A 63 14.91 -3.81 4.21
C LEU A 63 15.60 -3.30 2.95
N TYR A 64 14.91 -2.52 2.14
CA TYR A 64 15.41 -2.05 0.85
C TYR A 64 15.20 -0.55 0.68
N PRO A 65 15.72 0.28 1.60
CA PRO A 65 15.45 1.72 1.54
C PRO A 65 15.99 2.39 0.27
N GLU A 66 17.08 1.88 -0.30
CA GLU A 66 17.66 2.42 -1.53
C GLU A 66 16.90 1.93 -2.78
N GLU A 67 16.05 0.94 -2.63
CA GLU A 67 15.25 0.37 -3.71
C GLU A 67 13.75 0.54 -3.43
N HIS A 68 13.39 1.51 -2.60
CA HIS A 68 12.00 1.80 -2.28
C HIS A 68 11.21 2.07 -3.57
N CYS A 69 9.99 1.56 -3.66
CA CYS A 69 9.14 1.55 -4.84
C CYS A 69 9.61 0.60 -5.95
N LYS A 70 10.87 0.21 -5.97
CA LYS A 70 11.39 -0.73 -6.98
C LYS A 70 11.28 -2.17 -6.53
N LYS A 71 11.47 -2.42 -5.22
CA LYS A 71 11.32 -3.76 -4.64
C LYS A 71 9.88 -4.11 -4.34
N ALA A 72 9.02 -3.13 -4.10
CA ALA A 72 7.64 -3.36 -3.73
C ALA A 72 6.89 -4.31 -4.68
N PRO A 73 6.96 -4.13 -6.01
CA PRO A 73 6.26 -5.05 -6.91
C PRO A 73 6.65 -6.51 -6.72
N GLU A 74 7.94 -6.78 -6.54
CA GLU A 74 8.45 -8.13 -6.33
C GLU A 74 7.91 -8.73 -5.04
N LEU A 75 7.98 -7.97 -3.93
CA LEU A 75 7.50 -8.44 -2.63
C LEU A 75 6.00 -8.67 -2.63
N LEU A 76 5.26 -7.78 -3.28
CA LEU A 76 3.80 -7.88 -3.33
C LEU A 76 3.36 -9.05 -4.20
N ARG A 77 4.03 -9.31 -5.32
CA ARG A 77 3.73 -10.47 -6.16
C ARG A 77 4.01 -11.77 -5.44
N GLU A 78 5.08 -11.83 -4.66
CA GLU A 78 5.41 -12.98 -3.83
C GLU A 78 4.27 -13.28 -2.84
N GLY A 79 3.63 -12.24 -2.32
CA GLY A 79 2.49 -12.36 -1.41
C GLY A 79 1.15 -12.51 -2.12
N HIS A 80 1.13 -12.70 -3.43
CA HIS A 80 -0.09 -12.89 -4.23
C HIS A 80 -1.01 -11.67 -4.26
N VAL A 81 -0.45 -10.48 -4.09
CA VAL A 81 -1.20 -9.23 -4.20
C VAL A 81 -1.51 -8.96 -5.68
N GLY A 82 -2.72 -8.51 -5.98
CA GLY A 82 -3.14 -8.25 -7.35
C GLY A 82 -2.40 -7.07 -8.00
N GLU A 83 -2.28 -7.09 -9.33
CA GLU A 83 -1.52 -6.06 -10.06
C GLU A 83 -2.13 -4.66 -9.91
N ASP A 84 -3.45 -4.55 -9.75
CA ASP A 84 -4.10 -3.25 -9.53
C ASP A 84 -3.62 -2.61 -8.23
N MET A 85 -3.49 -3.40 -7.17
CA MET A 85 -3.02 -2.90 -5.89
C MET A 85 -1.52 -2.59 -5.94
N ILE A 86 -0.74 -3.39 -6.68
CA ILE A 86 0.69 -3.14 -6.88
C ILE A 86 0.87 -1.78 -7.58
N HIS A 87 0.08 -1.51 -8.62
CA HIS A 87 0.11 -0.21 -9.29
C HIS A 87 -0.17 0.92 -8.29
N SER A 88 -1.19 0.74 -7.47
CA SER A 88 -1.58 1.75 -6.49
C SER A 88 -0.48 2.00 -5.46
N VAL A 89 0.14 0.94 -4.95
CA VAL A 89 1.25 1.07 -4.01
C VAL A 89 2.40 1.84 -4.65
N CYS A 90 2.78 1.48 -5.88
CA CYS A 90 3.91 2.12 -6.55
C CYS A 90 3.64 3.58 -6.88
N SER A 91 2.38 3.94 -7.13
CA SER A 91 2.02 5.32 -7.51
C SER A 91 2.27 6.35 -6.41
N HIS A 92 2.36 5.92 -5.13
CA HIS A 92 2.57 6.88 -4.06
C HIS A 92 3.94 7.58 -4.14
N GLY A 93 4.91 6.97 -4.82
CA GLY A 93 6.25 7.53 -4.99
C GLY A 93 6.47 8.19 -6.35
N PHE A 94 5.39 8.48 -7.10
CA PHE A 94 5.48 9.05 -8.44
C PHE A 94 6.35 10.32 -8.46
N GLY A 95 7.29 10.36 -9.37
CA GLY A 95 8.19 11.50 -9.53
C GLY A 95 9.39 11.51 -8.61
N ILE A 96 9.42 10.64 -7.59
CA ILE A 96 10.52 10.55 -6.64
C ILE A 96 11.23 9.21 -6.76
N CYS A 97 10.50 8.11 -6.61
CA CYS A 97 11.07 6.76 -6.67
C CYS A 97 10.34 5.84 -7.63
N SER A 98 9.33 6.32 -8.32
CA SER A 98 8.52 5.52 -9.24
C SER A 98 8.10 6.35 -10.44
N ASP A 99 7.90 5.67 -11.58
CA ASP A 99 7.36 6.28 -12.80
C ASP A 99 5.86 5.99 -12.95
N VAL A 100 5.26 5.34 -11.95
CA VAL A 100 3.83 4.96 -11.98
C VAL A 100 2.99 6.15 -11.54
N GLU A 101 2.23 6.72 -12.49
CA GLU A 101 1.40 7.89 -12.24
C GLU A 101 0.12 7.52 -11.48
N PRO A 102 -0.26 8.27 -10.43
CA PRO A 102 -1.53 8.03 -9.76
C PRO A 102 -2.71 8.40 -10.67
N VAL A 103 -3.57 7.44 -10.96
CA VAL A 103 -4.71 7.60 -11.86
C VAL A 103 -6.02 7.54 -11.10
N HIS A 104 -6.20 6.52 -10.27
CA HIS A 104 -7.40 6.37 -9.44
C HIS A 104 -7.40 7.40 -8.31
N GLU A 105 -8.58 7.84 -7.88
CA GLU A 105 -8.68 8.81 -6.79
C GLU A 105 -7.98 8.31 -5.51
N MET A 106 -8.09 7.01 -5.22
CA MET A 106 -7.37 6.40 -4.11
C MET A 106 -5.86 6.62 -4.23
N GLU A 107 -5.31 6.46 -5.44
CA GLU A 107 -3.88 6.64 -5.68
C GLU A 107 -3.49 8.09 -5.47
N LYS A 108 -4.33 9.02 -5.84
CA LYS A 108 -4.08 10.45 -5.61
C LYS A 108 -4.09 10.80 -4.12
N VAL A 109 -4.99 10.19 -3.37
CA VAL A 109 -5.04 10.37 -1.91
C VAL A 109 -3.78 9.80 -1.27
N LEU A 110 -3.37 8.60 -1.67
CA LEU A 110 -2.17 7.97 -1.13
C LEU A 110 -0.91 8.78 -1.48
N PHE A 111 -0.85 9.32 -2.69
CA PHE A 111 0.27 10.14 -3.15
C PHE A 111 0.41 11.42 -2.33
N ALA A 112 -0.70 12.00 -1.95
CA ALA A 112 -0.68 13.20 -1.12
C ALA A 112 -0.24 12.86 0.30
#